data_dfeb68ddb40faeed62cf6e42286ed5be
#
_entry.id   dfeb68ddb40faeed62cf6e42286ed5be
#
_cell.length_a   1.000
_cell.length_b   1.000
_cell.length_c   1.000
_cell.angle_alpha   90.00
_cell.angle_beta   90.00
_cell.angle_gamma   90.00
#
_symmetry.space_group_name_H-M   'P 1'
#
loop_
_entity.id
_entity.type
_entity.pdbx_description
1 polymer ?
#
loop_
_entity_poly.entity_id
_entity_poly.type
_entity_poly.pdbx_seq_one_letter_code
_entity_poly.pdbx_strand_id
1 'polypeptide(L)'
;RPNIILIVTDQQSYNTIGAHSDMYRGSYFSTPNIDRLVKSGISFTRTYCANPVSVPSRFSLFTGMYGGQYNIRDNRCTAAEEVKVRPMLAVNGMGGVFARNGYDTYYGGKVHLPFSGKTGKGHFSAPVGYGFENYYTKDERDALGVEAARILDEKAVALKKGALDRPFLLVASFLNPHDICLESSTGLSPIVEDKGGRKQVITECVRQMRARAAAIDSVDFYKKYAPALPFNFAKTTAYPAEKKSPSKDFPEYYWRKYRWTYGQLVSLVDSHIGHIVDALDRNPELKKNTVIIFTSDHGEMQGAHQMVTKGVPYEECQRVPFVFCGPGIKAGTRDNSLVCNGVDLLPTICELADIEAPHTDGISLAQRVKGQGKGVLRSKLYVEGQGFLTVIDDKVKYTLFDGMGGGEMLINLHADNGELQNIFSGNEASAAKLRAFIPMDKLEVVSIKGNKKGGEKMKPKNKKKKVGKKVAR
;
A
#
# COMPACT_ATOMS: atom_id res chain seq x y z
N ARG A 1 22.41 12.94 14.10
CA ARG A 1 21.47 12.09 13.36
C ARG A 1 20.04 12.41 13.78
N PRO A 2 19.09 12.59 12.86
CA PRO A 2 17.71 12.90 13.20
C PRO A 2 16.97 11.68 13.74
N ASN A 3 15.93 11.90 14.53
CA ASN A 3 14.90 10.91 14.78
C ASN A 3 14.04 10.73 13.50
N ILE A 4 13.53 9.54 13.29
CA ILE A 4 12.68 9.21 12.14
C ILE A 4 11.33 8.72 12.65
N ILE A 5 10.24 9.32 12.16
CA ILE A 5 8.88 8.81 12.35
C ILE A 5 8.33 8.40 10.99
N LEU A 6 7.96 7.14 10.85
CA LEU A 6 7.31 6.60 9.66
C LEU A 6 5.84 6.30 9.97
N ILE A 7 4.94 7.04 9.34
CA ILE A 7 3.49 6.84 9.42
C ILE A 7 3.06 6.11 8.14
N VAL A 8 2.48 4.93 8.30
CA VAL A 8 1.97 4.10 7.19
C VAL A 8 0.50 3.85 7.40
N THR A 9 -0.33 4.19 6.41
CA THR A 9 -1.73 3.78 6.35
C THR A 9 -1.88 2.55 5.45
N ASP A 10 -3.00 1.83 5.56
CA ASP A 10 -3.33 0.70 4.69
C ASP A 10 -4.48 1.07 3.76
N GLN A 11 -4.25 0.90 2.46
CA GLN A 11 -5.29 1.10 1.44
C GLN A 11 -5.71 2.57 1.23
N GLN A 12 -4.80 3.51 1.44
CA GLN A 12 -5.06 4.94 1.22
C GLN A 12 -4.53 5.39 -0.14
N SER A 13 -5.44 5.78 -1.04
CA SER A 13 -5.10 6.23 -2.40
C SER A 13 -4.47 7.63 -2.40
N TYR A 14 -3.69 7.90 -3.45
CA TYR A 14 -3.00 9.18 -3.70
C TYR A 14 -3.89 10.42 -3.68
N ASN A 15 -5.16 10.29 -4.10
CA ASN A 15 -6.12 11.37 -4.27
C ASN A 15 -6.91 11.72 -3.00
N THR A 16 -6.48 11.21 -1.84
CA THR A 16 -7.22 11.35 -0.58
C THR A 16 -6.71 12.49 0.32
N ILE A 17 -5.64 13.19 -0.08
CA ILE A 17 -5.08 14.30 0.70
C ILE A 17 -5.84 15.59 0.38
N GLY A 18 -6.43 16.22 1.40
CA GLY A 18 -7.18 17.48 1.27
C GLY A 18 -6.38 18.61 0.67
N ALA A 19 -5.12 18.78 1.08
CA ALA A 19 -4.19 19.76 0.52
C ALA A 19 -3.87 19.58 -0.98
N HIS A 20 -4.22 18.44 -1.57
CA HIS A 20 -4.08 18.16 -3.00
C HIS A 20 -5.41 18.15 -3.75
N SER A 21 -6.50 18.60 -3.14
CA SER A 21 -7.85 18.56 -3.72
C SER A 21 -7.97 19.31 -5.06
N ASP A 22 -7.14 20.35 -5.26
CA ASP A 22 -7.03 21.09 -6.50
C ASP A 22 -6.45 20.26 -7.67
N MET A 23 -5.72 19.20 -7.38
CA MET A 23 -5.11 18.33 -8.39
C MET A 23 -6.04 17.23 -8.88
N TYR A 24 -7.09 16.90 -8.13
CA TYR A 24 -7.89 15.70 -8.38
C TYR A 24 -9.37 16.02 -8.51
N ARG A 25 -9.90 15.74 -9.70
CA ARG A 25 -11.30 16.00 -10.04
C ARG A 25 -12.24 15.24 -9.10
N GLY A 26 -13.15 15.97 -8.46
CA GLY A 26 -14.15 15.38 -7.56
C GLY A 26 -13.58 14.88 -6.23
N SER A 27 -12.46 15.45 -5.78
CA SER A 27 -11.94 15.22 -4.42
C SER A 27 -12.98 15.67 -3.39
N TYR A 28 -13.17 14.86 -2.36
CA TYR A 28 -14.13 15.08 -1.26
C TYR A 28 -13.53 14.78 0.11
N PHE A 29 -12.23 14.58 0.17
CA PHE A 29 -11.52 14.16 1.37
C PHE A 29 -11.14 15.37 2.25
N SER A 30 -11.20 15.15 3.57
CA SER A 30 -10.73 16.08 4.57
C SER A 30 -9.66 15.41 5.43
N THR A 31 -8.44 15.93 5.37
CA THR A 31 -7.26 15.37 6.05
C THR A 31 -6.42 16.48 6.71
N PRO A 32 -7.01 17.25 7.64
CA PRO A 32 -6.36 18.45 8.20
C PRO A 32 -5.00 18.18 8.84
N ASN A 33 -4.79 17.00 9.44
CA ASN A 33 -3.52 16.65 10.08
C ASN A 33 -2.45 16.22 9.07
N ILE A 34 -2.82 15.41 8.08
CA ILE A 34 -1.93 15.07 6.95
C ILE A 34 -1.60 16.34 6.15
N ASP A 35 -2.55 17.26 5.98
CA ASP A 35 -2.35 18.54 5.31
C ASP A 35 -1.29 19.42 6.01
N ARG A 36 -1.16 19.31 7.35
CA ARG A 36 -0.07 19.99 8.09
C ARG A 36 1.30 19.43 7.68
N LEU A 37 1.42 18.11 7.48
CA LEU A 37 2.65 17.49 7.01
C LEU A 37 2.98 17.94 5.58
N VAL A 38 2.00 17.95 4.69
CA VAL A 38 2.15 18.41 3.30
C VAL A 38 2.61 19.87 3.23
N LYS A 39 2.00 20.75 4.03
CA LYS A 39 2.34 22.17 4.08
C LYS A 39 3.75 22.42 4.62
N SER A 40 4.20 21.63 5.57
CA SER A 40 5.53 21.75 6.19
C SER A 40 6.63 20.93 5.52
N GLY A 41 6.33 20.23 4.42
CA GLY A 41 7.27 19.34 3.78
C GLY A 41 7.19 19.31 2.26
N ILE A 42 7.73 18.24 1.68
CA ILE A 42 7.66 17.91 0.26
C ILE A 42 6.75 16.70 0.06
N SER A 43 5.87 16.80 -0.93
CA SER A 43 4.95 15.74 -1.30
C SER A 43 5.21 15.29 -2.74
N PHE A 44 5.49 14.00 -2.92
CA PHE A 44 5.64 13.40 -4.25
C PHE A 44 4.26 13.05 -4.81
N THR A 45 3.91 13.68 -5.94
CA THR A 45 2.57 13.55 -6.53
C THR A 45 2.44 12.40 -7.53
N ARG A 46 3.57 11.77 -7.93
CA ARG A 46 3.62 10.59 -8.80
C ARG A 46 4.33 9.42 -8.12
N THR A 47 3.83 9.06 -6.95
CA THR A 47 4.36 7.92 -6.18
C THR A 47 3.54 6.69 -6.46
N TYR A 48 4.23 5.59 -6.77
CA TYR A 48 3.64 4.27 -6.96
C TYR A 48 4.08 3.32 -5.85
N CYS A 49 3.20 2.42 -5.43
CA CYS A 49 3.59 1.31 -4.57
C CYS A 49 4.33 0.23 -5.38
N ALA A 50 5.14 -0.58 -4.72
CA ALA A 50 5.84 -1.68 -5.40
C ALA A 50 4.89 -2.80 -5.85
N ASN A 51 3.75 -2.96 -5.15
CA ASN A 51 2.71 -3.92 -5.46
C ASN A 51 1.37 -3.46 -4.83
N PRO A 52 0.24 -3.45 -5.55
CA PRO A 52 -1.04 -2.98 -5.01
C PRO A 52 -1.75 -4.03 -4.13
N VAL A 53 -0.99 -4.78 -3.30
CA VAL A 53 -1.48 -5.74 -2.31
C VAL A 53 -0.60 -5.65 -1.06
N SER A 54 -1.20 -5.73 0.14
CA SER A 54 -0.54 -5.35 1.40
C SER A 54 0.76 -6.10 1.70
N VAL A 55 0.77 -7.46 1.68
CA VAL A 55 1.98 -8.22 2.06
C VAL A 55 3.18 -7.90 1.17
N PRO A 56 3.10 -7.99 -0.17
CA PRO A 56 4.24 -7.67 -1.02
C PRO A 56 4.61 -6.18 -0.97
N SER A 57 3.65 -5.26 -0.86
CA SER A 57 3.95 -3.84 -0.73
C SER A 57 4.70 -3.53 0.58
N ARG A 58 4.20 -4.04 1.71
CA ARG A 58 4.85 -3.87 3.01
C ARG A 58 6.22 -4.52 3.06
N PHE A 59 6.39 -5.70 2.45
CA PHE A 59 7.70 -6.30 2.28
C PHE A 59 8.67 -5.31 1.63
N SER A 60 8.27 -4.71 0.50
CA SER A 60 9.11 -3.73 -0.20
C SER A 60 9.39 -2.50 0.64
N LEU A 61 8.38 -1.91 1.32
CA LEU A 61 8.52 -0.75 2.20
C LEU A 61 9.57 -0.97 3.30
N PHE A 62 9.61 -2.16 3.89
CA PHE A 62 10.47 -2.46 5.04
C PHE A 62 11.79 -3.15 4.69
N THR A 63 12.07 -3.35 3.39
CA THR A 63 13.32 -3.98 2.92
C THR A 63 14.02 -3.22 1.80
N GLY A 64 13.31 -2.35 1.08
CA GLY A 64 13.80 -1.71 -0.14
C GLY A 64 13.89 -2.65 -1.34
N MET A 65 13.30 -3.86 -1.28
CA MET A 65 13.42 -4.89 -2.32
C MET A 65 12.06 -5.22 -2.93
N TYR A 66 12.00 -5.49 -4.24
CA TYR A 66 10.77 -6.00 -4.84
C TYR A 66 10.46 -7.43 -4.39
N GLY A 67 9.20 -7.66 -4.01
CA GLY A 67 8.76 -8.96 -3.50
C GLY A 67 8.83 -10.09 -4.53
N GLY A 68 8.69 -9.78 -5.82
CA GLY A 68 8.62 -10.77 -6.88
C GLY A 68 9.85 -11.65 -7.03
N GLN A 69 11.04 -11.13 -6.76
CA GLN A 69 12.29 -11.91 -6.78
C GLN A 69 12.36 -12.99 -5.68
N TYR A 70 11.54 -12.82 -4.64
CA TYR A 70 11.36 -13.78 -3.54
C TYR A 70 10.05 -14.55 -3.63
N ASN A 71 9.34 -14.46 -4.76
CA ASN A 71 8.01 -15.01 -5.00
C ASN A 71 6.91 -14.48 -4.05
N ILE A 72 7.12 -13.32 -3.43
CA ILE A 72 6.14 -12.62 -2.60
C ILE A 72 5.32 -11.68 -3.49
N ARG A 73 4.22 -12.17 -4.07
CA ARG A 73 3.40 -11.45 -5.06
C ARG A 73 1.96 -11.19 -4.61
N ASP A 74 1.52 -11.88 -3.58
CA ASP A 74 0.19 -11.74 -2.98
C ASP A 74 0.27 -11.92 -1.45
N ASN A 75 -0.89 -11.98 -0.78
CA ASN A 75 -0.95 -12.14 0.68
C ASN A 75 -0.65 -13.57 1.16
N ARG A 76 -0.25 -14.49 0.27
CA ARG A 76 0.09 -15.88 0.61
C ARG A 76 1.59 -16.08 0.54
N CYS A 77 2.17 -16.53 1.63
CA CYS A 77 3.58 -16.87 1.73
C CYS A 77 3.73 -18.29 2.28
N THR A 78 4.75 -18.99 1.85
CA THR A 78 5.02 -20.38 2.24
C THR A 78 6.37 -20.51 2.98
N ALA A 79 6.60 -21.65 3.63
CA ALA A 79 7.88 -21.93 4.29
C ALA A 79 9.06 -21.95 3.31
N ALA A 80 8.84 -22.30 2.04
CA ALA A 80 9.90 -22.31 1.04
C ALA A 80 10.37 -20.88 0.68
N GLU A 81 9.46 -19.93 0.64
CA GLU A 81 9.80 -18.51 0.44
C GLU A 81 10.48 -17.94 1.67
N GLU A 82 10.07 -18.34 2.88
CA GLU A 82 10.68 -17.92 4.14
C GLU A 82 12.18 -18.24 4.19
N VAL A 83 12.57 -19.45 3.79
CA VAL A 83 13.99 -19.85 3.77
C VAL A 83 14.83 -18.94 2.90
N LYS A 84 14.31 -18.51 1.74
CA LYS A 84 15.00 -17.60 0.81
C LYS A 84 15.10 -16.17 1.32
N VAL A 85 14.11 -15.73 2.09
CA VAL A 85 13.98 -14.34 2.54
C VAL A 85 14.78 -14.06 3.83
N ARG A 86 14.91 -15.04 4.73
CA ARG A 86 15.58 -14.84 6.03
C ARG A 86 16.98 -14.23 5.96
N PRO A 87 17.91 -14.67 5.08
CA PRO A 87 19.23 -14.06 4.98
C PRO A 87 19.15 -12.58 4.55
N MET A 88 18.26 -12.26 3.62
CA MET A 88 18.03 -10.88 3.17
C MET A 88 17.43 -10.02 4.27
N LEU A 89 16.46 -10.53 5.04
CA LEU A 89 15.86 -9.77 6.16
C LEU A 89 16.88 -9.44 7.25
N ALA A 90 17.86 -10.31 7.50
CA ALA A 90 18.95 -10.03 8.43
C ALA A 90 19.79 -8.81 8.01
N VAL A 91 19.89 -8.55 6.72
CA VAL A 91 20.63 -7.40 6.15
C VAL A 91 19.72 -6.20 5.95
N ASN A 92 18.59 -6.38 5.28
CA ASN A 92 17.72 -5.31 4.76
C ASN A 92 16.51 -4.98 5.67
N GLY A 93 16.21 -5.79 6.67
CA GLY A 93 15.09 -5.49 7.57
C GLY A 93 15.26 -4.10 8.21
N MET A 94 14.34 -3.18 7.94
CA MET A 94 14.46 -1.76 8.30
C MET A 94 14.79 -1.56 9.78
N GLY A 95 14.10 -2.25 10.70
CA GLY A 95 14.40 -2.18 12.13
C GLY A 95 15.83 -2.57 12.43
N GLY A 96 16.31 -3.68 11.84
CA GLY A 96 17.68 -4.18 12.02
C GLY A 96 18.75 -3.25 11.44
N VAL A 97 18.48 -2.62 10.29
CA VAL A 97 19.38 -1.60 9.69
C VAL A 97 19.57 -0.45 10.67
N PHE A 98 18.50 0.09 11.23
CA PHE A 98 18.56 1.21 12.16
C PHE A 98 19.14 0.82 13.53
N ALA A 99 18.74 -0.34 14.09
CA ALA A 99 19.27 -0.82 15.37
C ALA A 99 20.79 -1.01 15.34
N ARG A 100 21.33 -1.64 14.29
CA ARG A 100 22.78 -1.81 14.10
C ARG A 100 23.54 -0.48 13.97
N ASN A 101 22.84 0.59 13.61
CA ASN A 101 23.41 1.94 13.48
C ASN A 101 23.11 2.85 14.70
N GLY A 102 22.72 2.25 15.83
CA GLY A 102 22.59 2.93 17.10
C GLY A 102 21.26 3.65 17.32
N TYR A 103 20.22 3.28 16.60
CA TYR A 103 18.85 3.77 16.83
C TYR A 103 18.08 2.87 17.77
N ASP A 104 17.26 3.44 18.64
CA ASP A 104 16.15 2.72 19.26
C ASP A 104 15.06 2.51 18.23
N THR A 105 14.52 1.29 18.07
CA THR A 105 13.55 0.96 17.05
C THR A 105 12.21 0.57 17.64
N TYR A 106 11.15 1.28 17.22
CA TYR A 106 9.78 1.12 17.70
C TYR A 106 8.85 0.81 16.52
N TYR A 107 7.99 -0.18 16.70
CA TYR A 107 6.92 -0.49 15.76
C TYR A 107 5.60 -0.57 16.50
N GLY A 108 4.51 -0.02 15.93
CA GLY A 108 3.16 -0.15 16.46
C GLY A 108 2.14 -0.38 15.37
N GLY A 109 1.05 -1.07 15.71
CA GLY A 109 -0.09 -1.30 14.86
C GLY A 109 0.05 -2.45 13.88
N LYS A 110 -0.50 -2.29 12.67
CA LYS A 110 -0.60 -3.33 11.65
C LYS A 110 0.77 -3.80 11.17
N VAL A 111 1.03 -5.08 11.34
CA VAL A 111 2.26 -5.73 10.85
C VAL A 111 2.10 -6.19 9.41
N HIS A 112 1.29 -7.20 9.13
CA HIS A 112 1.01 -7.78 7.81
C HIS A 112 2.25 -7.96 6.93
N LEU A 113 3.39 -8.27 7.58
CA LEU A 113 4.69 -8.51 6.98
C LEU A 113 4.89 -10.03 6.80
N PRO A 114 5.44 -10.50 5.65
CA PRO A 114 5.75 -11.91 5.51
C PRO A 114 6.90 -12.28 6.45
N PHE A 115 6.80 -13.46 7.08
CA PHE A 115 7.85 -14.03 7.93
C PHE A 115 8.23 -13.18 9.16
N SER A 116 7.31 -12.39 9.67
CA SER A 116 7.52 -11.51 10.82
C SER A 116 7.43 -12.23 12.18
N GLY A 117 6.99 -13.49 12.24
CA GLY A 117 6.84 -14.25 13.48
C GLY A 117 7.67 -15.51 13.55
N LYS A 118 7.73 -16.16 14.73
CA LYS A 118 8.31 -17.47 14.91
C LYS A 118 7.40 -18.53 14.25
N THR A 119 7.88 -19.12 13.15
CA THR A 119 7.42 -20.36 12.52
C THR A 119 5.92 -20.58 12.21
N GLY A 120 5.58 -20.59 10.95
CA GLY A 120 4.57 -21.49 10.33
C GLY A 120 3.09 -21.19 10.52
N LYS A 121 2.68 -20.31 11.43
CA LYS A 121 1.26 -19.99 11.65
C LYS A 121 0.94 -18.50 11.95
N GLY A 122 1.83 -17.59 11.69
CA GLY A 122 1.56 -16.20 12.03
C GLY A 122 2.38 -15.22 11.21
N HIS A 123 2.08 -15.11 9.93
CA HIS A 123 2.74 -14.12 9.05
C HIS A 123 2.61 -12.67 9.53
N PHE A 124 1.84 -12.42 10.60
CA PHE A 124 1.35 -11.08 10.90
C PHE A 124 1.46 -10.68 12.37
N SER A 125 2.19 -11.45 13.18
CA SER A 125 2.07 -11.31 14.64
C SER A 125 3.06 -10.33 15.28
N ALA A 126 4.25 -10.12 14.72
CA ALA A 126 5.23 -9.19 15.28
C ALA A 126 6.30 -8.79 14.24
N PRO A 127 6.84 -7.57 14.30
CA PRO A 127 7.81 -7.06 13.32
C PRO A 127 9.26 -7.50 13.64
N VAL A 128 9.47 -8.42 14.59
CA VAL A 128 10.80 -8.87 15.05
C VAL A 128 11.67 -9.45 13.92
N GLY A 129 11.06 -10.11 12.92
CA GLY A 129 11.78 -10.63 11.76
C GLY A 129 12.44 -9.55 10.89
N TYR A 130 11.99 -8.31 11.03
CA TYR A 130 12.54 -7.12 10.37
C TYR A 130 13.46 -6.31 11.29
N GLY A 131 13.79 -6.84 12.48
CA GLY A 131 14.77 -6.29 13.41
C GLY A 131 14.27 -5.15 14.28
N PHE A 132 12.94 -4.96 14.43
CA PHE A 132 12.39 -4.01 15.38
C PHE A 132 12.47 -4.57 16.80
N GLU A 133 13.03 -3.79 17.74
CA GLU A 133 13.27 -4.21 19.11
C GLU A 133 12.04 -4.01 20.01
N ASN A 134 11.28 -2.95 19.76
CA ASN A 134 10.11 -2.58 20.56
C ASN A 134 8.83 -2.63 19.74
N TYR A 135 7.94 -3.55 20.09
CA TYR A 135 6.57 -3.58 19.56
C TYR A 135 5.65 -2.95 20.59
N TYR A 136 5.42 -1.64 20.48
CA TYR A 136 4.82 -0.84 21.55
C TYR A 136 3.29 -0.99 21.66
N THR A 137 2.59 -1.33 20.57
CA THR A 137 1.17 -1.66 20.61
C THR A 137 0.77 -2.56 19.44
N LYS A 138 -0.18 -3.47 19.68
CA LYS A 138 -0.84 -4.29 18.65
C LYS A 138 -2.11 -3.65 18.13
N ASP A 139 -2.61 -2.62 18.81
CA ASP A 139 -3.76 -1.87 18.32
C ASP A 139 -3.36 -1.13 17.05
N GLU A 140 -4.09 -1.39 15.99
CA GLU A 140 -3.82 -0.85 14.65
C GLU A 140 -4.85 0.22 14.25
N ARG A 141 -5.75 0.59 15.18
CA ARG A 141 -6.85 1.55 14.97
C ARG A 141 -6.83 2.67 16.00
N ASP A 142 -7.44 2.43 17.14
CA ASP A 142 -7.85 3.51 18.08
C ASP A 142 -6.72 4.00 18.98
N ALA A 143 -5.96 3.09 19.59
CA ALA A 143 -4.90 3.46 20.53
C ALA A 143 -3.57 3.82 19.87
N LEU A 144 -3.32 3.42 18.62
CA LEU A 144 -2.01 3.55 17.99
C LEU A 144 -1.46 4.98 18.00
N GLY A 145 -2.28 5.96 17.60
CA GLY A 145 -1.86 7.37 17.58
C GLY A 145 -1.53 7.90 18.97
N VAL A 146 -2.32 7.52 19.98
CA VAL A 146 -2.14 7.92 21.38
C VAL A 146 -0.87 7.30 21.96
N GLU A 147 -0.64 6.01 21.73
CA GLU A 147 0.55 5.30 22.21
C GLU A 147 1.85 5.83 21.55
N ALA A 148 1.80 6.12 20.25
CA ALA A 148 2.92 6.78 19.58
C ALA A 148 3.21 8.17 20.19
N ALA A 149 2.16 8.96 20.43
CA ALA A 149 2.28 10.27 21.07
C ALA A 149 2.88 10.18 22.48
N ARG A 150 2.46 9.18 23.28
CA ARG A 150 3.02 8.93 24.61
C ARG A 150 4.53 8.66 24.57
N ILE A 151 5.00 7.84 23.61
CA ILE A 151 6.43 7.58 23.42
C ILE A 151 7.16 8.90 23.07
N LEU A 152 6.58 9.73 22.20
CA LEU A 152 7.21 11.01 21.82
C LEU A 152 7.29 11.96 23.02
N ASP A 153 6.29 12.01 23.88
CA ASP A 153 6.34 12.81 25.12
C ASP A 153 7.40 12.29 26.10
N GLU A 154 7.56 10.97 26.24
CA GLU A 154 8.62 10.35 27.06
C GLU A 154 10.01 10.69 26.50
N LYS A 155 10.20 10.59 25.16
CA LYS A 155 11.46 10.97 24.51
C LYS A 155 11.76 12.47 24.69
N ALA A 156 10.74 13.33 24.63
CA ALA A 156 10.91 14.76 24.90
C ALA A 156 11.32 15.06 26.34
N VAL A 157 10.76 14.33 27.31
CA VAL A 157 11.16 14.44 28.72
C VAL A 157 12.61 13.97 28.90
N ALA A 158 13.00 12.86 28.28
CA ALA A 158 14.37 12.36 28.31
C ALA A 158 15.34 13.37 27.68
N LEU A 159 14.97 13.98 26.54
CA LEU A 159 15.77 15.03 25.90
C LEU A 159 16.02 16.21 26.83
N LYS A 160 14.97 16.73 27.50
CA LYS A 160 15.07 17.83 28.45
C LYS A 160 15.98 17.53 29.63
N LYS A 161 16.05 16.25 30.04
CA LYS A 161 16.95 15.79 31.14
C LYS A 161 18.36 15.45 30.66
N GLY A 162 18.68 15.60 29.39
CA GLY A 162 19.95 15.17 28.80
C GLY A 162 20.16 13.65 28.80
N ALA A 163 19.07 12.89 28.90
CA ALA A 163 19.08 11.42 28.97
C ALA A 163 18.64 10.76 27.64
N LEU A 164 18.38 11.54 26.58
CA LEU A 164 18.16 11.00 25.24
C LEU A 164 19.50 10.86 24.54
N ASP A 165 20.13 9.70 24.69
CA ASP A 165 21.47 9.38 24.21
C ASP A 165 21.49 8.76 22.80
N ARG A 166 20.36 8.26 22.34
CA ARG A 166 20.19 7.59 21.03
C ARG A 166 19.04 8.18 20.24
N PRO A 167 19.20 8.37 18.91
CA PRO A 167 18.07 8.69 18.03
C PRO A 167 17.13 7.49 17.94
N PHE A 168 15.91 7.72 17.49
CA PHE A 168 14.92 6.64 17.33
C PHE A 168 14.30 6.58 15.93
N LEU A 169 13.93 5.37 15.52
CA LEU A 169 12.99 5.09 14.42
C LEU A 169 11.68 4.61 15.04
N LEU A 170 10.61 5.38 14.86
CA LEU A 170 9.27 5.04 15.31
C LEU A 170 8.36 4.82 14.11
N VAL A 171 7.80 3.62 13.99
CA VAL A 171 6.82 3.25 12.97
C VAL A 171 5.43 3.22 13.59
N ALA A 172 4.50 4.00 13.03
CA ALA A 172 3.08 3.97 13.34
C ALA A 172 2.32 3.45 12.10
N SER A 173 1.93 2.18 12.13
CA SER A 173 1.32 1.47 11.00
C SER A 173 -0.18 1.28 11.23
N PHE A 174 -0.98 2.21 10.71
CA PHE A 174 -2.44 2.21 10.83
C PHE A 174 -3.10 1.23 9.88
N LEU A 175 -4.18 0.58 10.34
CA LEU A 175 -4.99 -0.29 9.48
C LEU A 175 -5.89 0.53 8.54
N ASN A 176 -6.54 1.58 9.04
CA ASN A 176 -7.48 2.32 8.20
C ASN A 176 -6.77 3.18 7.14
N PRO A 177 -7.47 3.37 5.99
CA PRO A 177 -8.88 3.08 5.66
C PRO A 177 -9.22 1.66 5.19
N HIS A 178 -8.40 0.63 5.43
CA HIS A 178 -8.59 -0.76 4.97
C HIS A 178 -9.94 -1.39 5.40
N ASP A 179 -10.57 -0.93 6.47
CA ASP A 179 -11.87 -1.47 6.91
C ASP A 179 -12.99 -1.28 5.85
N ILE A 180 -12.74 -0.48 4.83
CA ILE A 180 -13.61 -0.39 3.62
C ILE A 180 -13.79 -1.73 2.93
N CYS A 181 -12.84 -2.66 3.05
CA CYS A 181 -12.95 -4.01 2.53
C CYS A 181 -14.14 -4.76 3.13
N LEU A 182 -14.48 -4.47 4.38
CA LEU A 182 -15.63 -5.07 5.05
C LEU A 182 -16.94 -4.52 4.48
N GLU A 183 -16.98 -3.23 4.13
CA GLU A 183 -18.13 -2.64 3.45
C GLU A 183 -18.34 -3.29 2.08
N SER A 184 -17.29 -3.47 1.28
CA SER A 184 -17.39 -4.09 -0.04
C SER A 184 -17.73 -5.59 0.00
N SER A 185 -17.30 -6.30 1.06
CA SER A 185 -17.53 -7.74 1.23
C SER A 185 -18.92 -8.04 1.75
N THR A 186 -19.41 -7.22 2.69
CA THR A 186 -20.68 -7.44 3.37
C THR A 186 -21.87 -6.80 2.64
N GLY A 187 -21.62 -5.85 1.74
CA GLY A 187 -22.69 -5.07 1.10
C GLY A 187 -23.57 -4.41 2.16
N LEU A 188 -24.85 -4.79 2.21
CA LEU A 188 -25.80 -4.31 3.22
C LEU A 188 -25.90 -5.21 4.45
N SER A 189 -25.27 -6.40 4.42
CA SER A 189 -25.29 -7.34 5.55
C SER A 189 -24.22 -6.96 6.60
N PRO A 190 -24.50 -7.10 7.90
CA PRO A 190 -23.49 -6.92 8.94
C PRO A 190 -22.52 -8.10 9.06
N ILE A 191 -22.89 -9.25 8.49
CA ILE A 191 -22.10 -10.51 8.57
C ILE A 191 -22.15 -11.19 7.21
N VAL A 192 -21.00 -11.60 6.70
CA VAL A 192 -20.89 -12.45 5.51
C VAL A 192 -20.02 -13.67 5.85
N GLU A 193 -20.47 -14.84 5.44
CA GLU A 193 -19.66 -16.04 5.46
C GLU A 193 -18.85 -16.14 4.16
N ASP A 194 -17.54 -16.29 4.27
CA ASP A 194 -16.70 -16.58 3.11
C ASP A 194 -16.88 -18.06 2.65
N LYS A 195 -16.32 -18.39 1.49
CA LYS A 195 -16.41 -19.77 0.95
C LYS A 195 -15.78 -20.86 1.84
N GLY A 196 -15.11 -20.47 2.93
CA GLY A 196 -14.53 -21.36 3.92
C GLY A 196 -15.33 -21.42 5.22
N GLY A 197 -16.53 -20.84 5.27
CA GLY A 197 -17.39 -20.78 6.46
C GLY A 197 -16.90 -19.80 7.53
N ARG A 198 -15.93 -18.92 7.21
CA ARG A 198 -15.48 -17.89 8.14
C ARG A 198 -16.42 -16.69 8.08
N LYS A 199 -16.91 -16.28 9.26
CA LYS A 199 -17.74 -15.11 9.40
C LYS A 199 -16.88 -13.85 9.37
N GLN A 200 -17.10 -12.97 8.37
CA GLN A 200 -16.57 -11.63 8.37
C GLN A 200 -17.62 -10.70 9.01
N VAL A 201 -17.25 -10.08 10.11
CA VAL A 201 -18.08 -9.13 10.84
C VAL A 201 -17.53 -7.72 10.58
N ILE A 202 -18.44 -6.77 10.32
CA ILE A 202 -18.02 -5.36 10.18
C ILE A 202 -17.42 -4.87 11.50
N THR A 203 -16.36 -4.06 11.40
CA THR A 203 -15.74 -3.44 12.57
C THR A 203 -16.65 -2.41 13.21
N GLU A 204 -16.37 -2.03 14.45
CA GLU A 204 -17.15 -1.02 15.17
C GLU A 204 -17.15 0.31 14.42
N CYS A 205 -16.01 0.76 13.88
CA CYS A 205 -15.96 2.00 13.10
C CYS A 205 -16.86 1.96 11.87
N VAL A 206 -16.91 0.86 11.10
CA VAL A 206 -17.82 0.71 9.94
C VAL A 206 -19.28 0.66 10.40
N ARG A 207 -19.58 0.00 11.53
CA ARG A 207 -20.92 -0.03 12.11
C ARG A 207 -21.40 1.37 12.49
N GLN A 208 -20.55 2.16 13.15
CA GLN A 208 -20.86 3.55 13.50
C GLN A 208 -21.09 4.42 12.26
N MET A 209 -20.28 4.26 11.22
CA MET A 209 -20.48 5.00 9.96
C MET A 209 -21.81 4.63 9.30
N ARG A 210 -22.17 3.35 9.27
CA ARG A 210 -23.48 2.90 8.77
C ARG A 210 -24.63 3.51 9.59
N ALA A 211 -24.52 3.52 10.92
CA ALA A 211 -25.51 4.13 11.81
C ALA A 211 -25.62 5.65 11.56
N ARG A 212 -24.51 6.35 11.40
CA ARG A 212 -24.50 7.80 11.07
C ARG A 212 -25.16 8.07 9.74
N ALA A 213 -24.87 7.31 8.70
CA ALA A 213 -25.53 7.44 7.39
C ALA A 213 -27.04 7.16 7.47
N ALA A 214 -27.45 6.15 8.24
CA ALA A 214 -28.87 5.78 8.43
C ALA A 214 -29.67 6.79 9.27
N ALA A 215 -29.00 7.58 10.13
CA ALA A 215 -29.64 8.63 10.92
C ALA A 215 -29.98 9.90 10.11
N ILE A 216 -29.45 10.02 8.90
CA ILE A 216 -29.71 11.14 7.99
C ILE A 216 -30.84 10.71 7.03
N ASP A 217 -31.81 11.62 6.76
CA ASP A 217 -32.79 11.38 5.70
C ASP A 217 -32.09 11.00 4.40
N SER A 218 -32.63 10.00 3.71
CA SER A 218 -31.96 9.43 2.53
C SER A 218 -31.77 10.44 1.39
N VAL A 219 -32.73 11.36 1.20
CA VAL A 219 -32.64 12.42 0.17
C VAL A 219 -31.55 13.40 0.56
N ASP A 220 -31.51 13.81 1.80
CA ASP A 220 -30.49 14.72 2.33
C ASP A 220 -29.10 14.07 2.33
N PHE A 221 -28.99 12.78 2.68
CA PHE A 221 -27.72 12.06 2.63
C PHE A 221 -27.11 12.12 1.24
N TYR A 222 -27.86 11.76 0.19
CA TYR A 222 -27.35 11.73 -1.17
C TYR A 222 -27.22 13.12 -1.82
N LYS A 223 -27.94 14.13 -1.34
CA LYS A 223 -27.77 15.51 -1.82
C LYS A 223 -26.59 16.25 -1.20
N LYS A 224 -26.33 16.04 0.09
CA LYS A 224 -25.42 16.89 0.88
C LYS A 224 -24.12 16.21 1.30
N TYR A 225 -24.15 14.89 1.53
CA TYR A 225 -23.05 14.17 2.17
C TYR A 225 -22.37 13.13 1.28
N ALA A 226 -23.15 12.33 0.57
CA ALA A 226 -22.59 11.28 -0.28
C ALA A 226 -21.88 11.89 -1.51
N PRO A 227 -20.60 11.60 -1.73
CA PRO A 227 -19.87 12.13 -2.87
C PRO A 227 -20.48 11.63 -4.19
N ALA A 228 -20.24 12.37 -5.26
CA ALA A 228 -20.59 11.93 -6.61
C ALA A 228 -19.81 10.65 -6.99
N LEU A 229 -20.27 9.96 -8.02
CA LEU A 229 -19.50 8.89 -8.65
C LEU A 229 -18.15 9.43 -9.15
N PRO A 230 -17.10 8.60 -9.18
CA PRO A 230 -15.83 9.05 -9.72
C PRO A 230 -15.96 9.39 -11.22
N PHE A 231 -15.11 10.28 -11.72
CA PHE A 231 -15.20 10.74 -13.12
C PHE A 231 -14.96 9.61 -14.13
N ASN A 232 -14.23 8.54 -13.71
CA ASN A 232 -13.96 7.33 -14.48
C ASN A 232 -14.81 6.14 -13.99
N PHE A 233 -16.05 6.38 -13.58
CA PHE A 233 -16.98 5.34 -13.11
C PHE A 233 -17.39 4.35 -14.20
N ALA A 234 -17.31 4.73 -15.48
CA ALA A 234 -17.67 3.85 -16.58
C ALA A 234 -16.89 2.55 -16.55
N LYS A 235 -17.51 1.43 -16.92
CA LYS A 235 -16.81 0.17 -17.12
C LYS A 235 -15.70 0.38 -18.15
N THR A 236 -14.48 0.02 -17.77
CA THR A 236 -13.34 0.21 -18.66
C THR A 236 -13.37 -0.78 -19.83
N THR A 237 -12.97 -0.32 -21.02
CA THR A 237 -12.60 -1.16 -22.15
C THR A 237 -11.07 -1.39 -22.20
N ALA A 238 -10.34 -0.80 -21.24
CA ALA A 238 -8.90 -0.94 -21.18
C ALA A 238 -8.44 -2.34 -20.77
N TYR A 239 -9.24 -3.06 -19.97
CA TYR A 239 -8.91 -4.41 -19.54
C TYR A 239 -8.91 -5.36 -20.77
N PRO A 240 -7.85 -6.18 -20.97
CA PRO A 240 -7.76 -7.06 -22.13
C PRO A 240 -8.97 -8.00 -22.23
N ALA A 241 -9.43 -8.27 -23.45
CA ALA A 241 -10.61 -9.12 -23.69
C ALA A 241 -10.41 -10.57 -23.19
N GLU A 242 -9.17 -11.04 -23.14
CA GLU A 242 -8.76 -12.34 -22.63
C GLU A 242 -8.88 -12.43 -21.10
N LYS A 243 -9.03 -11.31 -20.42
CA LYS A 243 -9.15 -11.23 -18.96
C LYS A 243 -10.56 -10.81 -18.57
N LYS A 244 -11.11 -11.50 -17.59
CA LYS A 244 -12.40 -11.12 -17.02
C LYS A 244 -12.22 -9.83 -16.17
N SER A 245 -12.93 -8.78 -16.54
CA SER A 245 -12.96 -7.55 -15.75
C SER A 245 -13.50 -7.82 -14.34
N PRO A 246 -12.84 -7.32 -13.27
CA PRO A 246 -13.29 -7.47 -11.89
C PRO A 246 -14.40 -6.48 -11.49
N SER A 247 -14.98 -5.72 -12.42
CA SER A 247 -16.04 -4.76 -12.13
C SER A 247 -17.28 -5.40 -11.52
N LYS A 248 -18.04 -4.62 -10.72
CA LYS A 248 -19.25 -5.04 -10.01
C LYS A 248 -20.47 -4.32 -10.55
N ASP A 249 -21.63 -4.96 -10.51
CA ASP A 249 -22.92 -4.37 -10.85
C ASP A 249 -23.66 -3.99 -9.55
N PHE A 250 -23.24 -2.90 -8.92
CA PHE A 250 -23.94 -2.33 -7.78
C PHE A 250 -24.77 -1.12 -8.21
N PRO A 251 -25.90 -0.83 -7.55
CA PRO A 251 -26.67 0.37 -7.82
C PRO A 251 -25.91 1.65 -7.41
N GLU A 252 -26.21 2.79 -8.04
CA GLU A 252 -25.53 4.06 -7.81
C GLU A 252 -25.47 4.45 -6.33
N TYR A 253 -26.60 4.30 -5.61
CA TYR A 253 -26.65 4.65 -4.19
C TYR A 253 -25.62 3.87 -3.35
N TYR A 254 -25.35 2.60 -3.69
CA TYR A 254 -24.35 1.79 -3.03
C TYR A 254 -22.93 2.35 -3.27
N TRP A 255 -22.60 2.68 -4.53
CA TRP A 255 -21.31 3.26 -4.88
C TRP A 255 -21.05 4.58 -4.17
N ARG A 256 -22.05 5.46 -4.10
CA ARG A 256 -21.93 6.75 -3.43
C ARG A 256 -21.78 6.60 -1.92
N LYS A 257 -22.52 5.66 -1.31
CA LYS A 257 -22.36 5.31 0.11
C LYS A 257 -20.99 4.67 0.39
N TYR A 258 -20.51 3.78 -0.47
CA TYR A 258 -19.19 3.17 -0.38
C TYR A 258 -18.10 4.24 -0.35
N ARG A 259 -18.14 5.19 -1.29
CA ARG A 259 -17.21 6.33 -1.34
C ARG A 259 -17.29 7.20 -0.10
N TRP A 260 -18.49 7.50 0.39
CA TRP A 260 -18.67 8.24 1.64
C TRP A 260 -18.02 7.51 2.83
N THR A 261 -18.27 6.20 2.97
CA THR A 261 -17.68 5.39 4.04
C THR A 261 -16.14 5.42 3.95
N TYR A 262 -15.59 5.30 2.76
CA TYR A 262 -14.15 5.41 2.54
C TYR A 262 -13.61 6.78 2.99
N GLY A 263 -14.27 7.87 2.62
CA GLY A 263 -13.90 9.21 3.08
C GLY A 263 -13.94 9.37 4.60
N GLN A 264 -14.94 8.77 5.27
CA GLN A 264 -15.02 8.78 6.75
C GLN A 264 -13.85 7.99 7.38
N LEU A 265 -13.45 6.86 6.79
CA LEU A 265 -12.30 6.08 7.27
C LEU A 265 -10.97 6.82 7.07
N VAL A 266 -10.83 7.57 5.98
CA VAL A 266 -9.68 8.46 5.74
C VAL A 266 -9.64 9.57 6.79
N SER A 267 -10.77 10.22 7.07
CA SER A 267 -10.83 11.27 8.10
C SER A 267 -10.58 10.71 9.50
N LEU A 268 -11.02 9.49 9.78
CA LEU A 268 -10.77 8.81 11.06
C LEU A 268 -9.27 8.58 11.26
N VAL A 269 -8.57 7.99 10.29
CA VAL A 269 -7.12 7.76 10.42
C VAL A 269 -6.34 9.07 10.44
N ASP A 270 -6.78 10.11 9.73
CA ASP A 270 -6.19 11.44 9.83
C ASP A 270 -6.26 12.01 11.27
N SER A 271 -7.40 11.81 11.96
CA SER A 271 -7.53 12.25 13.35
C SER A 271 -6.57 11.50 14.29
N HIS A 272 -6.34 10.21 14.08
CA HIS A 272 -5.36 9.44 14.85
C HIS A 272 -3.92 9.85 14.55
N ILE A 273 -3.59 10.19 13.30
CA ILE A 273 -2.31 10.79 12.94
C ILE A 273 -2.11 12.13 13.65
N GLY A 274 -3.19 12.87 13.86
CA GLY A 274 -3.19 14.14 14.61
C GLY A 274 -2.53 14.03 15.98
N HIS A 275 -2.72 12.93 16.73
CA HIS A 275 -2.07 12.74 18.01
C HIS A 275 -0.54 12.76 17.92
N ILE A 276 0.04 12.17 16.86
CA ILE A 276 1.48 12.16 16.62
C ILE A 276 1.99 13.56 16.28
N VAL A 277 1.29 14.25 15.37
CA VAL A 277 1.67 15.60 14.93
C VAL A 277 1.59 16.58 16.11
N ASP A 278 0.53 16.50 16.89
CA ASP A 278 0.32 17.34 18.08
C ASP A 278 1.36 17.06 19.17
N ALA A 279 1.79 15.79 19.34
CA ALA A 279 2.87 15.45 20.26
C ALA A 279 4.20 16.15 19.90
N LEU A 280 4.51 16.23 18.61
CA LEU A 280 5.69 16.96 18.16
C LEU A 280 5.51 18.49 18.28
N ASP A 281 4.32 19.02 18.00
CA ASP A 281 4.08 20.47 18.09
C ASP A 281 4.18 21.00 19.52
N ARG A 282 3.75 20.21 20.52
CA ARG A 282 3.93 20.58 21.95
C ARG A 282 5.34 20.30 22.48
N ASN A 283 6.19 19.59 21.70
CA ASN A 283 7.58 19.28 22.04
C ASN A 283 8.55 19.82 20.97
N PRO A 284 8.71 21.16 20.84
CA PRO A 284 9.43 21.79 19.74
C PRO A 284 10.92 21.40 19.68
N GLU A 285 11.58 21.15 20.81
CA GLU A 285 13.00 20.73 20.82
C GLU A 285 13.17 19.32 20.23
N LEU A 286 12.26 18.40 20.51
CA LEU A 286 12.25 17.08 19.87
C LEU A 286 11.95 17.21 18.38
N LYS A 287 10.97 18.04 18.02
CA LYS A 287 10.54 18.28 16.63
C LYS A 287 11.69 18.83 15.76
N LYS A 288 12.55 19.72 16.31
CA LYS A 288 13.69 20.29 15.59
C LYS A 288 14.68 19.25 15.06
N ASN A 289 14.69 18.04 15.62
CA ASN A 289 15.57 16.95 15.19
C ASN A 289 14.79 15.70 14.76
N THR A 290 13.56 15.86 14.27
CA THR A 290 12.70 14.73 13.88
C THR A 290 12.22 14.90 12.45
N VAL A 291 12.50 13.92 11.60
CA VAL A 291 11.94 13.80 10.25
C VAL A 291 10.71 12.90 10.29
N ILE A 292 9.63 13.32 9.68
CA ILE A 292 8.38 12.56 9.57
C ILE A 292 8.17 12.17 8.11
N ILE A 293 7.84 10.90 7.89
CA ILE A 293 7.45 10.36 6.60
C ILE A 293 6.02 9.85 6.71
N PHE A 294 5.17 10.23 5.75
CA PHE A 294 3.81 9.72 5.63
C PHE A 294 3.63 9.02 4.29
N THR A 295 3.10 7.79 4.30
CA THR A 295 2.79 7.02 3.10
C THR A 295 1.68 6.00 3.34
N SER A 296 1.26 5.30 2.27
CA SER A 296 0.36 4.13 2.32
C SER A 296 1.02 2.94 1.62
N ASP A 297 0.59 1.73 1.97
CA ASP A 297 1.10 0.53 1.30
C ASP A 297 0.56 0.36 -0.11
N HIS A 298 -0.71 0.65 -0.37
CA HIS A 298 -1.36 0.68 -1.68
C HIS A 298 -2.63 1.52 -1.62
N GLY A 299 -3.29 1.71 -2.78
CA GLY A 299 -4.54 2.46 -2.87
C GLY A 299 -5.81 1.61 -2.84
N GLU A 300 -6.91 2.23 -3.28
CA GLU A 300 -8.30 1.72 -3.29
C GLU A 300 -9.03 2.22 -4.53
N MET A 301 -9.79 1.36 -5.20
CA MET A 301 -10.51 1.72 -6.44
C MET A 301 -11.62 2.75 -6.25
N GLN A 302 -12.24 2.84 -5.11
CA GLN A 302 -13.24 3.86 -4.76
C GLN A 302 -14.43 3.96 -5.75
N GLY A 303 -14.73 2.89 -6.47
CA GLY A 303 -15.76 2.85 -7.52
C GLY A 303 -15.26 3.22 -8.92
N ALA A 304 -14.01 3.63 -9.11
CA ALA A 304 -13.43 3.79 -10.44
C ALA A 304 -13.58 2.48 -11.22
N HIS A 305 -13.95 2.58 -12.50
CA HIS A 305 -14.26 1.44 -13.38
C HIS A 305 -15.33 0.48 -12.82
N GLN A 306 -16.18 0.95 -11.91
CA GLN A 306 -17.14 0.11 -11.15
C GLN A 306 -16.43 -1.00 -10.36
N MET A 307 -15.24 -0.70 -9.82
CA MET A 307 -14.45 -1.63 -9.02
C MET A 307 -14.36 -1.17 -7.56
N VAL A 308 -14.15 -2.13 -6.68
CA VAL A 308 -13.86 -1.96 -5.26
C VAL A 308 -12.53 -2.61 -4.92
N THR A 309 -11.95 -2.24 -3.79
CA THR A 309 -10.72 -2.82 -3.25
C THR A 309 -9.47 -2.53 -4.11
N LYS A 310 -8.58 -3.48 -4.27
CA LYS A 310 -7.21 -3.33 -4.80
C LYS A 310 -6.78 -4.53 -5.63
N GLY A 311 -5.52 -4.55 -6.05
CA GLY A 311 -4.92 -5.69 -6.77
C GLY A 311 -5.11 -5.61 -8.29
N VAL A 312 -5.40 -4.44 -8.83
CA VAL A 312 -5.53 -4.17 -10.26
C VAL A 312 -4.55 -3.08 -10.70
N PRO A 313 -4.20 -2.99 -11.99
CA PRO A 313 -3.15 -2.09 -12.48
C PRO A 313 -3.62 -0.65 -12.75
N TYR A 314 -4.56 -0.12 -11.96
CA TYR A 314 -5.08 1.24 -12.12
C TYR A 314 -4.45 2.20 -11.12
N GLU A 315 -4.43 3.50 -11.49
CA GLU A 315 -3.84 4.58 -10.69
C GLU A 315 -4.39 4.60 -9.26
N GLU A 316 -5.68 4.36 -9.09
CA GLU A 316 -6.35 4.35 -7.78
C GLU A 316 -5.77 3.29 -6.83
N CYS A 317 -5.29 2.17 -7.35
CA CYS A 317 -4.65 1.11 -6.56
C CYS A 317 -3.14 1.26 -6.43
N GLN A 318 -2.48 1.73 -7.50
CA GLN A 318 -1.02 1.73 -7.58
C GLN A 318 -0.40 3.01 -7.02
N ARG A 319 -1.10 4.16 -7.10
CA ARG A 319 -0.57 5.43 -6.58
C ARG A 319 -0.97 5.65 -5.13
N VAL A 320 -0.02 6.14 -4.37
CA VAL A 320 -0.12 6.36 -2.92
C VAL A 320 0.43 7.72 -2.53
N PRO A 321 0.02 8.28 -1.36
CA PRO A 321 0.67 9.46 -0.82
C PRO A 321 2.12 9.15 -0.43
N PHE A 322 3.02 10.15 -0.56
CA PHE A 322 4.38 10.06 -0.08
C PHE A 322 4.90 11.45 0.27
N VAL A 323 5.00 11.72 1.56
CA VAL A 323 5.31 13.03 2.12
C VAL A 323 6.49 12.92 3.07
N PHE A 324 7.42 13.86 2.97
CA PHE A 324 8.52 14.04 3.92
C PHE A 324 8.44 15.43 4.52
N CYS A 325 8.56 15.55 5.83
CA CYS A 325 8.67 16.86 6.50
C CYS A 325 9.61 16.78 7.70
N GLY A 326 10.18 17.91 8.07
CA GLY A 326 11.12 18.00 9.19
C GLY A 326 12.33 18.88 8.87
N PRO A 327 13.35 18.85 9.75
CA PRO A 327 14.54 19.68 9.58
C PRO A 327 15.30 19.31 8.31
N GLY A 328 15.72 20.33 7.56
CA GLY A 328 16.44 20.16 6.29
C GLY A 328 15.59 19.69 5.12
N ILE A 329 14.30 19.47 5.31
CA ILE A 329 13.36 19.10 4.25
C ILE A 329 12.74 20.38 3.64
N LYS A 330 12.61 20.43 2.34
CA LYS A 330 12.03 21.56 1.61
C LYS A 330 10.52 21.63 1.84
N ALA A 331 10.09 22.65 2.57
CA ALA A 331 8.68 22.86 2.90
C ALA A 331 7.84 23.34 1.70
N GLY A 332 6.53 23.07 1.74
CA GLY A 332 5.52 23.60 0.81
C GLY A 332 5.74 23.19 -0.64
N THR A 333 6.38 22.04 -0.90
CA THR A 333 6.77 21.64 -2.26
C THR A 333 5.94 20.44 -2.72
N ARG A 334 5.42 20.50 -3.94
CA ARG A 334 4.89 19.35 -4.69
C ARG A 334 5.90 18.94 -5.76
N ASP A 335 6.35 17.70 -5.71
CA ASP A 335 7.30 17.16 -6.68
C ASP A 335 6.61 16.09 -7.52
N ASN A 336 6.70 16.18 -8.83
CA ASN A 336 6.07 15.27 -9.77
C ASN A 336 7.03 14.19 -10.31
N SER A 337 8.19 14.02 -9.69
CA SER A 337 9.11 12.95 -10.04
C SER A 337 8.45 11.59 -9.87
N LEU A 338 8.83 10.68 -10.77
CA LEU A 338 8.37 9.29 -10.73
C LEU A 338 9.14 8.55 -9.64
N VAL A 339 8.45 8.14 -8.56
CA VAL A 339 9.06 7.47 -7.40
C VAL A 339 8.25 6.23 -6.99
N CYS A 340 8.92 5.28 -6.36
CA CYS A 340 8.29 4.09 -5.78
C CYS A 340 8.53 4.07 -4.27
N ASN A 341 7.48 4.32 -3.48
CA ASN A 341 7.64 4.34 -2.01
C ASN A 341 8.18 3.02 -1.47
N GLY A 342 7.80 1.88 -2.07
CA GLY A 342 8.18 0.55 -1.60
C GLY A 342 9.69 0.32 -1.60
N VAL A 343 10.40 0.77 -2.62
CA VAL A 343 11.84 0.53 -2.75
C VAL A 343 12.70 1.77 -2.48
N ASP A 344 12.14 2.98 -2.65
CA ASP A 344 12.90 4.22 -2.46
C ASP A 344 12.94 4.70 -0.98
N LEU A 345 12.01 4.23 -0.13
CA LEU A 345 11.91 4.66 1.25
C LEU A 345 13.17 4.31 2.05
N LEU A 346 13.58 3.04 2.08
CA LEU A 346 14.69 2.60 2.91
C LEU A 346 16.02 3.31 2.57
N PRO A 347 16.48 3.38 1.30
CA PRO A 347 17.71 4.11 0.98
C PRO A 347 17.59 5.60 1.27
N THR A 348 16.41 6.20 1.16
CA THR A 348 16.17 7.61 1.46
C THR A 348 16.33 7.90 2.96
N ILE A 349 15.67 7.12 3.82
CA ILE A 349 15.78 7.36 5.28
C ILE A 349 17.15 7.01 5.83
N CYS A 350 17.87 6.05 5.22
CA CYS A 350 19.26 5.76 5.56
C CYS A 350 20.16 6.97 5.25
N GLU A 351 20.06 7.56 4.05
CA GLU A 351 20.84 8.76 3.69
C GLU A 351 20.48 9.97 4.56
N LEU A 352 19.20 10.17 4.88
CA LEU A 352 18.76 11.24 5.79
C LEU A 352 19.31 11.05 7.21
N ALA A 353 19.51 9.82 7.64
CA ALA A 353 20.02 9.43 8.94
C ALA A 353 21.57 9.29 8.99
N ASP A 354 22.27 9.56 7.89
CA ASP A 354 23.71 9.32 7.74
C ASP A 354 24.08 7.86 8.09
N ILE A 355 23.33 6.94 7.48
CA ILE A 355 23.49 5.48 7.57
C ILE A 355 23.76 4.97 6.15
N GLU A 356 24.77 4.10 6.01
CA GLU A 356 24.98 3.38 4.76
C GLU A 356 23.81 2.42 4.52
N ALA A 357 23.10 2.64 3.39
CA ALA A 357 21.98 1.79 3.02
C ALA A 357 22.49 0.40 2.57
N PRO A 358 21.81 -0.70 2.94
CA PRO A 358 22.07 -1.97 2.29
C PRO A 358 21.70 -1.91 0.80
N HIS A 359 22.09 -2.92 0.02
CA HIS A 359 21.63 -3.03 -1.36
C HIS A 359 20.10 -3.01 -1.42
N THR A 360 19.54 -2.13 -2.26
CA THR A 360 18.09 -2.02 -2.50
C THR A 360 17.80 -1.92 -3.99
N ASP A 361 16.57 -2.23 -4.40
CA ASP A 361 16.10 -2.04 -5.78
C ASP A 361 15.70 -0.57 -6.07
N GLY A 362 15.72 0.28 -5.04
CA GLY A 362 15.32 1.69 -5.10
C GLY A 362 16.48 2.67 -5.23
N ILE A 363 16.11 3.94 -5.25
CA ILE A 363 17.06 5.07 -5.21
C ILE A 363 16.78 5.94 -4.00
N SER A 364 17.82 6.61 -3.48
CA SER A 364 17.61 7.62 -2.46
C SER A 364 17.02 8.90 -3.04
N LEU A 365 16.00 9.42 -2.35
CA LEU A 365 15.36 10.70 -2.65
C LEU A 365 15.91 11.83 -1.74
N ALA A 366 16.92 11.56 -0.90
CA ALA A 366 17.36 12.49 0.14
C ALA A 366 17.77 13.85 -0.40
N GLN A 367 18.51 13.92 -1.51
CA GLN A 367 18.86 15.18 -2.15
C GLN A 367 17.63 15.93 -2.68
N ARG A 368 16.65 15.20 -3.23
CA ARG A 368 15.40 15.77 -3.73
C ARG A 368 14.56 16.34 -2.60
N VAL A 369 14.40 15.63 -1.50
CA VAL A 369 13.60 16.10 -0.36
C VAL A 369 14.25 17.30 0.34
N LYS A 370 15.57 17.41 0.30
CA LYS A 370 16.32 18.60 0.76
C LYS A 370 16.24 19.79 -0.21
N GLY A 371 15.62 19.62 -1.39
CA GLY A 371 15.54 20.65 -2.43
C GLY A 371 16.85 20.89 -3.19
N GLN A 372 17.80 19.97 -3.09
CA GLN A 372 19.13 20.06 -3.70
C GLN A 372 19.23 19.30 -5.03
N GLY A 373 18.47 18.22 -5.20
CA GLY A 373 18.45 17.42 -6.41
C GLY A 373 17.69 18.10 -7.55
N LYS A 374 18.29 18.12 -8.74
CA LYS A 374 17.68 18.64 -9.98
C LYS A 374 17.60 17.53 -11.04
N GLY A 375 16.74 17.73 -12.07
CA GLY A 375 16.58 16.80 -13.18
C GLY A 375 15.68 15.61 -12.88
N VAL A 376 15.65 14.66 -13.80
CA VAL A 376 14.81 13.46 -13.76
C VAL A 376 15.46 12.42 -12.85
N LEU A 377 14.75 11.97 -11.83
CA LEU A 377 15.23 10.92 -10.92
C LEU A 377 15.30 9.55 -11.62
N ARG A 378 14.24 9.21 -12.33
CA ARG A 378 14.15 8.03 -13.21
C ARG A 378 13.16 8.28 -14.33
N SER A 379 13.39 7.69 -15.49
CA SER A 379 12.50 7.80 -16.64
C SER A 379 11.38 6.77 -16.64
N LYS A 380 11.56 5.66 -15.93
CA LYS A 380 10.59 4.56 -15.85
C LYS A 380 10.66 3.89 -14.48
N LEU A 381 9.55 3.31 -14.06
CA LEU A 381 9.49 2.36 -12.96
C LEU A 381 8.53 1.23 -13.29
N TYR A 382 8.59 0.13 -12.54
CA TYR A 382 7.60 -0.93 -12.66
C TYR A 382 6.91 -1.19 -11.33
N VAL A 383 5.67 -1.73 -11.43
CA VAL A 383 4.85 -2.17 -10.30
C VAL A 383 4.52 -3.63 -10.52
N GLU A 384 4.80 -4.45 -9.53
CA GLU A 384 4.44 -5.87 -9.54
C GLU A 384 2.99 -6.04 -9.09
N GLY A 385 2.29 -7.03 -9.64
CA GLY A 385 0.94 -7.40 -9.19
C GLY A 385 0.74 -8.91 -9.23
N GLN A 386 -0.38 -9.34 -8.67
CA GLN A 386 -0.79 -10.73 -8.80
C GLN A 386 -1.29 -11.00 -10.21
N GLY A 387 -0.44 -11.61 -11.05
CA GLY A 387 -0.78 -11.93 -12.43
C GLY A 387 -0.60 -10.79 -13.42
N PHE A 388 0.11 -9.72 -13.05
CA PHE A 388 0.51 -8.67 -13.99
C PHE A 388 1.82 -7.99 -13.57
N LEU A 389 2.43 -7.32 -14.54
CA LEU A 389 3.53 -6.37 -14.35
C LEU A 389 3.19 -5.08 -15.09
N THR A 390 3.31 -3.95 -14.41
CA THR A 390 3.07 -2.63 -15.00
C THR A 390 4.37 -1.85 -15.11
N VAL A 391 4.64 -1.23 -16.26
CA VAL A 391 5.72 -0.26 -16.46
C VAL A 391 5.11 1.10 -16.72
N ILE A 392 5.60 2.10 -16.02
CA ILE A 392 5.14 3.49 -16.11
C ILE A 392 6.33 4.35 -16.55
N ASP A 393 6.11 5.23 -17.53
CA ASP A 393 7.01 6.34 -17.83
C ASP A 393 6.30 7.70 -17.65
N ASP A 394 6.81 8.74 -18.26
CA ASP A 394 6.23 10.08 -18.14
C ASP A 394 4.81 10.18 -18.71
N LYS A 395 4.51 9.47 -19.79
CA LYS A 395 3.29 9.65 -20.60
C LYS A 395 2.38 8.44 -20.61
N VAL A 396 2.95 7.25 -20.54
CA VAL A 396 2.21 6.01 -20.79
C VAL A 396 2.43 4.98 -19.69
N LYS A 397 1.43 4.16 -19.53
CA LYS A 397 1.44 2.99 -18.64
C LYS A 397 1.17 1.74 -19.46
N TYR A 398 2.11 0.81 -19.39
CA TYR A 398 2.03 -0.50 -20.04
C TYR A 398 1.84 -1.58 -18.99
N THR A 399 0.89 -2.48 -19.19
CA THR A 399 0.67 -3.63 -18.32
C THR A 399 0.67 -4.92 -19.13
N LEU A 400 1.53 -5.84 -18.71
CA LEU A 400 1.57 -7.22 -19.19
C LEU A 400 0.84 -8.10 -18.17
N PHE A 401 -0.21 -8.80 -18.62
CA PHE A 401 -0.94 -9.77 -17.80
C PHE A 401 -0.38 -11.18 -17.95
N ASP A 402 -0.68 -12.08 -17.00
CA ASP A 402 -0.19 -13.46 -16.92
C ASP A 402 0.13 -14.14 -18.24
N GLY A 403 1.43 -14.42 -18.41
CA GLY A 403 1.97 -15.09 -19.59
C GLY A 403 2.05 -14.19 -20.82
N MET A 404 2.92 -14.56 -21.76
CA MET A 404 3.16 -13.80 -23.00
C MET A 404 1.98 -13.80 -23.99
N GLY A 405 0.93 -14.56 -23.73
CA GLY A 405 -0.35 -14.55 -24.43
C GLY A 405 -1.53 -14.10 -23.56
N GLY A 406 -1.24 -13.53 -22.37
CA GLY A 406 -2.27 -13.22 -21.36
C GLY A 406 -2.92 -11.85 -21.50
N GLY A 407 -2.74 -11.16 -22.61
CA GLY A 407 -3.26 -9.83 -22.86
C GLY A 407 -2.31 -8.71 -22.41
N GLU A 408 -2.41 -7.59 -23.10
CA GLU A 408 -1.60 -6.40 -22.88
C GLU A 408 -2.48 -5.15 -22.83
N MET A 409 -2.08 -4.20 -22.02
CA MET A 409 -2.76 -2.92 -21.87
C MET A 409 -1.74 -1.80 -22.00
N LEU A 410 -2.04 -0.82 -22.84
CA LEU A 410 -1.28 0.42 -22.97
C LEU A 410 -2.24 1.59 -22.79
N ILE A 411 -1.95 2.47 -21.87
CA ILE A 411 -2.74 3.65 -21.54
C ILE A 411 -1.89 4.89 -21.77
N ASN A 412 -2.44 5.91 -22.43
CA ASN A 412 -1.85 7.24 -22.48
C ASN A 412 -2.38 8.07 -21.30
N LEU A 413 -1.61 8.16 -20.22
CA LEU A 413 -2.02 8.84 -18.98
C LEU A 413 -2.26 10.35 -19.15
N HIS A 414 -1.69 11.00 -20.18
CA HIS A 414 -1.92 12.41 -20.47
C HIS A 414 -3.24 12.66 -21.20
N ALA A 415 -3.62 11.76 -22.12
CA ALA A 415 -4.85 11.90 -22.88
C ALA A 415 -6.05 11.23 -22.20
N ASP A 416 -5.80 10.16 -21.44
CA ASP A 416 -6.79 9.35 -20.74
C ASP A 416 -6.34 9.10 -19.29
N ASN A 417 -6.44 10.15 -18.47
CA ASN A 417 -6.12 10.05 -17.04
C ASN A 417 -7.14 9.23 -16.24
N GLY A 418 -8.24 8.83 -16.88
CA GLY A 418 -9.24 7.92 -16.33
C GLY A 418 -8.98 6.47 -16.67
N GLU A 419 -7.99 6.16 -17.50
CA GLU A 419 -7.60 4.80 -17.90
C GLU A 419 -8.74 3.97 -18.49
N LEU A 420 -9.59 4.61 -19.31
CA LEU A 420 -10.81 4.00 -19.87
C LEU A 420 -10.53 3.24 -21.18
N GLN A 421 -9.43 3.56 -21.88
CA GLN A 421 -9.16 3.05 -23.23
C GLN A 421 -7.81 2.33 -23.29
N ASN A 422 -7.80 1.10 -23.79
CA ASN A 422 -6.59 0.39 -24.14
C ASN A 422 -6.18 0.74 -25.57
N ILE A 423 -5.06 1.44 -25.71
CA ILE A 423 -4.51 1.82 -27.02
C ILE A 423 -3.38 0.87 -27.49
N PHE A 424 -3.28 -0.33 -26.95
CA PHE A 424 -2.23 -1.30 -27.30
C PHE A 424 -2.25 -1.61 -28.79
N SER A 425 -3.42 -1.94 -29.34
CA SER A 425 -3.56 -2.21 -30.78
C SER A 425 -3.20 -0.98 -31.62
N GLY A 426 -2.25 -1.13 -32.52
CA GLY A 426 -1.67 -0.06 -33.31
C GLY A 426 -0.53 0.71 -32.64
N ASN A 427 -0.17 0.35 -31.39
CA ASN A 427 0.94 0.95 -30.64
C ASN A 427 1.93 -0.09 -30.09
N GLU A 428 2.00 -1.27 -30.72
CA GLU A 428 2.79 -2.42 -30.25
C GLU A 428 4.28 -2.08 -30.13
N ALA A 429 4.80 -1.24 -31.03
CA ALA A 429 6.19 -0.78 -30.96
C ALA A 429 6.49 0.07 -29.72
N SER A 430 5.52 0.88 -29.27
CA SER A 430 5.64 1.67 -28.04
C SER A 430 5.55 0.76 -26.80
N ALA A 431 4.65 -0.20 -26.81
CA ALA A 431 4.52 -1.21 -25.76
C ALA A 431 5.80 -2.06 -25.64
N ALA A 432 6.41 -2.47 -26.77
CA ALA A 432 7.65 -3.24 -26.77
C ALA A 432 8.82 -2.51 -26.08
N LYS A 433 8.93 -1.17 -26.25
CA LYS A 433 9.94 -0.35 -25.58
C LYS A 433 9.76 -0.34 -24.05
N LEU A 434 8.52 -0.38 -23.57
CA LEU A 434 8.22 -0.45 -22.14
C LEU A 434 8.42 -1.87 -21.60
N ARG A 435 8.00 -2.88 -22.38
CA ARG A 435 8.23 -4.29 -22.05
C ARG A 435 9.70 -4.61 -21.87
N ALA A 436 10.58 -4.06 -22.71
CA ALA A 436 12.03 -4.23 -22.62
C ALA A 436 12.65 -3.69 -21.32
N PHE A 437 11.92 -2.87 -20.57
CA PHE A 437 12.35 -2.40 -19.25
C PHE A 437 12.09 -3.43 -18.14
N ILE A 438 11.22 -4.41 -18.37
CA ILE A 438 10.93 -5.47 -17.38
C ILE A 438 12.13 -6.44 -17.36
N PRO A 439 12.74 -6.70 -16.19
CA PRO A 439 13.81 -7.66 -16.06
C PRO A 439 13.39 -9.06 -16.55
N MET A 440 14.29 -9.76 -17.26
CA MET A 440 13.99 -11.05 -17.90
C MET A 440 13.52 -12.13 -16.92
N ASP A 441 14.13 -12.20 -15.73
CA ASP A 441 13.72 -13.11 -14.65
C ASP A 441 12.26 -12.89 -14.20
N LYS A 442 11.77 -11.64 -14.26
CA LYS A 442 10.38 -11.31 -13.97
C LYS A 442 9.41 -11.69 -15.07
N LEU A 443 9.84 -11.60 -16.34
CA LEU A 443 9.07 -12.07 -17.50
C LEU A 443 8.89 -13.59 -17.49
N GLU A 444 9.93 -14.34 -17.14
CA GLU A 444 9.88 -15.81 -17.06
C GLU A 444 8.87 -16.29 -15.99
N VAL A 445 8.82 -15.63 -14.85
CA VAL A 445 7.89 -16.00 -13.77
C VAL A 445 6.44 -15.77 -14.18
N VAL A 446 6.14 -14.72 -14.93
CA VAL A 446 4.82 -14.47 -15.50
C VAL A 446 4.46 -15.56 -16.52
N SER A 447 5.43 -16.01 -17.34
CA SER A 447 5.25 -17.07 -18.34
C SER A 447 5.01 -18.46 -17.75
N ILE A 448 5.73 -18.84 -16.68
CA ILE A 448 5.67 -20.18 -16.09
C ILE A 448 4.30 -20.47 -15.45
N LYS A 449 3.63 -19.47 -14.88
CA LYS A 449 2.28 -19.65 -14.30
C LYS A 449 1.20 -19.84 -15.37
N GLY A 450 1.34 -19.26 -16.55
CA GLY A 450 0.42 -19.44 -17.68
C GLY A 450 0.42 -20.88 -18.22
N ASN A 451 1.58 -21.53 -18.29
CA ASN A 451 1.72 -22.88 -18.81
C ASN A 451 1.30 -24.01 -17.86
N LYS A 452 1.25 -23.79 -16.54
CA LYS A 452 0.83 -24.83 -15.59
C LYS A 452 -0.68 -25.10 -15.53
N LYS A 453 -1.51 -24.24 -16.11
CA LYS A 453 -2.97 -24.50 -16.21
C LYS A 453 -3.39 -25.34 -17.44
N GLY A 454 -2.48 -25.61 -18.37
CA GLY A 454 -2.78 -26.35 -19.60
C GLY A 454 -2.31 -27.83 -19.65
N GLY A 455 -1.65 -28.33 -18.61
CA GLY A 455 -0.84 -29.57 -18.71
C GLY A 455 -1.19 -30.76 -17.83
N GLU A 456 -2.32 -30.79 -17.13
CA GLU A 456 -2.77 -32.02 -16.47
C GLU A 456 -3.99 -32.63 -17.18
N LYS A 457 -3.73 -33.38 -18.24
CA LYS A 457 -4.70 -34.38 -18.72
C LYS A 457 -4.83 -35.45 -17.64
N MET A 458 -6.04 -35.55 -17.06
CA MET A 458 -6.42 -36.61 -16.15
C MET A 458 -6.08 -37.99 -16.77
N LYS A 459 -5.23 -38.76 -16.10
CA LYS A 459 -5.13 -40.20 -16.38
C LYS A 459 -6.42 -40.88 -15.89
N PRO A 460 -7.02 -41.80 -16.66
CA PRO A 460 -8.27 -42.45 -16.26
C PRO A 460 -8.04 -43.32 -15.03
N LYS A 461 -8.85 -43.16 -14.01
CA LYS A 461 -8.89 -44.08 -12.84
C LYS A 461 -9.39 -45.44 -13.28
N ASN A 462 -8.52 -46.45 -13.34
CA ASN A 462 -8.90 -47.86 -13.47
C ASN A 462 -9.70 -48.28 -12.25
N LYS A 463 -11.00 -48.47 -12.42
CA LYS A 463 -11.87 -49.14 -11.45
C LYS A 463 -11.54 -50.63 -11.43
N LYS A 464 -10.74 -51.11 -10.48
CA LYS A 464 -10.68 -52.53 -10.16
C LYS A 464 -11.95 -52.91 -9.42
N LYS A 465 -12.82 -53.69 -10.08
CA LYS A 465 -13.94 -54.43 -9.47
C LYS A 465 -13.40 -55.41 -8.43
N LYS A 466 -13.75 -55.26 -7.17
CA LYS A 466 -13.63 -56.34 -6.17
C LYS A 466 -14.82 -57.25 -6.33
N VAL A 467 -14.51 -58.47 -6.76
CA VAL A 467 -15.45 -59.64 -6.74
C VAL A 467 -15.58 -60.09 -5.29
N GLY A 468 -16.80 -60.16 -4.80
CA GLY A 468 -17.11 -60.69 -3.48
C GLY A 468 -16.99 -62.20 -3.43
N LYS A 469 -16.40 -62.71 -2.36
CA LYS A 469 -16.61 -64.10 -1.91
C LYS A 469 -17.40 -64.07 -0.61
N LYS A 470 -18.66 -64.56 -0.71
CA LYS A 470 -19.42 -65.08 0.44
C LYS A 470 -18.74 -66.39 0.92
N VAL A 471 -18.46 -66.46 2.19
CA VAL A 471 -18.37 -67.78 2.90
C VAL A 471 -19.16 -67.63 4.18
N ALA A 472 -20.05 -68.62 4.38
CA ALA A 472 -20.89 -68.76 5.52
C ALA A 472 -20.12 -69.39 6.71
N ARG A 473 -20.35 -68.89 7.88
CA ARG A 473 -20.80 -69.59 9.13
C ARG A 473 -20.95 -68.53 10.23
#